data_1c436a9ad6e2d12a26373e378c85a475
#
_entry.id   1c436a9ad6e2d12a26373e378c85a475
#
_cell.length_a   1.000
_cell.length_b   1.000
_cell.length_c   1.000
_cell.angle_alpha   90.00
_cell.angle_beta   90.00
_cell.angle_gamma   90.00
#
_symmetry.space_group_name_H-M   'P 1'
#
loop_
_entity.id
_entity.type
_entity.pdbx_description
1 polymer ?
#
loop_
_entity_poly.entity_id
_entity_poly.type
_entity_poly.pdbx_seq_one_letter_code
_entity_poly.pdbx_strand_id
1 'polypeptide(L)'
;AMDISHGMSFASPMKIYAGSYDDISDAAIIVITAGANQKPDETRLDLIRKNAGIMKSIIGEIKKRDFGGILLIVSNPVDILTYIALKESGYPANRVIGSGTVLDTGRFKYELGEHLGVDSRSVHAFIIGEHGDSELAAWSNARVGGLPINDFCELRGHFNHEESMKKIFESVKNSAYEIIARKHATYYGIAMAVVRICAAIVRNEQSILPVSSLMTGQYGLDLSLIHISEPTRRVV
;
A
#
# COMPACT_ATOMS: atom_id res chain seq x y z
N ALA A 1 -2.83 -20.99 -7.61
CA ALA A 1 -1.71 -21.30 -8.53
C ALA A 1 -2.24 -21.64 -9.92
N MET A 2 -3.03 -22.70 -10.08
CA MET A 2 -3.48 -23.20 -11.39
C MET A 2 -4.17 -22.13 -12.26
N ASP A 3 -5.12 -21.37 -11.71
CA ASP A 3 -5.81 -20.28 -12.42
C ASP A 3 -4.84 -19.22 -12.95
N ILE A 4 -3.91 -18.76 -12.11
CA ILE A 4 -2.88 -17.79 -12.53
C ILE A 4 -1.94 -18.43 -13.57
N SER A 5 -1.59 -19.71 -13.41
CA SER A 5 -0.72 -20.41 -14.37
C SER A 5 -1.32 -20.48 -15.78
N HIS A 6 -2.65 -20.57 -15.88
CA HIS A 6 -3.33 -20.53 -17.19
C HIS A 6 -3.18 -19.17 -17.91
N GLY A 7 -2.98 -18.10 -17.16
CA GLY A 7 -2.72 -16.76 -17.71
C GLY A 7 -1.26 -16.56 -18.20
N MET A 8 -0.33 -17.45 -17.90
CA MET A 8 1.09 -17.28 -18.22
C MET A 8 1.38 -17.29 -19.71
N SER A 9 0.49 -17.82 -20.54
CA SER A 9 0.61 -17.72 -22.01
C SER A 9 0.54 -16.27 -22.52
N PHE A 10 0.05 -15.35 -21.70
CA PHE A 10 -0.15 -13.92 -22.04
C PHE A 10 0.77 -12.99 -21.25
N ALA A 11 1.70 -13.52 -20.46
CA ALA A 11 2.59 -12.77 -19.59
C ALA A 11 4.05 -13.20 -19.78
N SER A 12 4.97 -12.48 -19.14
CA SER A 12 6.37 -12.89 -19.10
C SER A 12 6.52 -14.27 -18.43
N PRO A 13 7.41 -15.15 -18.91
CA PRO A 13 7.60 -16.47 -18.35
C PRO A 13 7.92 -16.42 -16.85
N MET A 14 7.16 -17.14 -16.03
CA MET A 14 7.42 -17.30 -14.61
C MET A 14 6.91 -18.65 -14.11
N LYS A 15 7.49 -19.16 -13.03
CA LYS A 15 7.05 -20.37 -12.37
C LYS A 15 6.08 -20.01 -11.25
N ILE A 16 4.86 -20.56 -11.30
CA ILE A 16 3.82 -20.37 -10.28
C ILE A 16 3.43 -21.72 -9.71
N TYR A 17 3.52 -21.87 -8.40
CA TYR A 17 3.17 -23.10 -7.71
C TYR A 17 2.63 -22.81 -6.30
N ALA A 18 1.93 -23.79 -5.73
CA ALA A 18 1.57 -23.77 -4.31
C ALA A 18 2.76 -24.31 -3.52
N GLY A 19 3.28 -23.52 -2.58
CA GLY A 19 4.39 -23.87 -1.73
C GLY A 19 4.00 -24.00 -0.26
N SER A 20 4.99 -24.25 0.56
CA SER A 20 4.92 -24.27 2.03
C SER A 20 5.86 -23.22 2.61
N TYR A 21 5.91 -23.11 3.95
CA TYR A 21 6.92 -22.25 4.59
C TYR A 21 8.37 -22.71 4.35
N ASP A 22 8.58 -23.94 3.92
CA ASP A 22 9.95 -24.42 3.65
C ASP A 22 10.51 -23.90 2.32
N ASP A 23 9.65 -23.34 1.49
CA ASP A 23 10.03 -22.77 0.17
C ASP A 23 10.44 -21.28 0.25
N ILE A 24 10.49 -20.67 1.45
CA ILE A 24 10.69 -19.21 1.57
C ILE A 24 12.13 -18.77 1.80
N SER A 25 13.07 -19.67 2.04
CA SER A 25 14.44 -19.32 2.46
C SER A 25 15.19 -18.47 1.44
N ASP A 26 14.95 -18.70 0.15
CA ASP A 26 15.56 -17.96 -0.97
C ASP A 26 14.64 -16.88 -1.56
N ALA A 27 13.48 -16.65 -0.96
CA ALA A 27 12.55 -15.63 -1.43
C ALA A 27 13.12 -14.22 -1.24
N ALA A 28 13.02 -13.38 -2.26
CA ALA A 28 13.39 -11.96 -2.16
C ALA A 28 12.35 -11.13 -1.39
N ILE A 29 11.06 -11.48 -1.54
CA ILE A 29 9.94 -10.77 -0.91
C ILE A 29 8.90 -11.80 -0.45
N ILE A 30 8.42 -11.65 0.77
CA ILE A 30 7.21 -12.32 1.25
C ILE A 30 6.09 -11.29 1.36
N VAL A 31 4.99 -11.49 0.64
CA VAL A 31 3.80 -10.64 0.70
C VAL A 31 2.77 -11.30 1.60
N ILE A 32 2.39 -10.64 2.70
CA ILE A 32 1.42 -11.15 3.66
C ILE A 32 0.07 -10.45 3.44
N THR A 33 -0.89 -11.20 2.92
CA THR A 33 -2.27 -10.76 2.67
C THR A 33 -3.28 -11.45 3.58
N ALA A 34 -2.80 -12.31 4.48
CA ALA A 34 -3.64 -13.10 5.37
C ALA A 34 -4.26 -12.24 6.47
N GLY A 35 -5.57 -12.35 6.62
CA GLY A 35 -6.33 -11.64 7.64
C GLY A 35 -7.78 -12.09 7.65
N ALA A 36 -8.44 -11.90 8.79
CA ALA A 36 -9.86 -12.13 8.92
C ALA A 36 -10.63 -10.84 8.57
N ASN A 37 -11.81 -11.00 7.98
CA ASN A 37 -12.76 -9.91 7.80
C ASN A 37 -13.52 -9.66 9.11
N GLN A 38 -13.95 -8.41 9.32
CA GLN A 38 -14.80 -8.03 10.43
C GLN A 38 -16.17 -8.70 10.29
N LYS A 39 -16.66 -9.29 11.37
CA LYS A 39 -18.02 -9.82 11.44
C LYS A 39 -19.00 -8.71 11.88
N PRO A 40 -20.31 -8.84 11.59
CA PRO A 40 -21.31 -7.82 11.98
C PRO A 40 -21.32 -7.46 13.46
N ASP A 41 -21.05 -8.45 14.33
CA ASP A 41 -21.10 -8.29 15.80
C ASP A 41 -19.70 -8.07 16.41
N GLU A 42 -18.68 -7.86 15.60
CA GLU A 42 -17.29 -7.74 16.04
C GLU A 42 -16.85 -6.27 16.09
N THR A 43 -16.22 -5.87 17.19
CA THR A 43 -15.63 -4.53 17.26
C THR A 43 -14.35 -4.42 16.44
N ARG A 44 -13.95 -3.19 16.10
CA ARG A 44 -12.66 -2.94 15.42
C ARG A 44 -11.47 -3.44 16.25
N LEU A 45 -11.55 -3.37 17.58
CA LEU A 45 -10.50 -3.88 18.48
C LEU A 45 -10.41 -5.41 18.46
N ASP A 46 -11.53 -6.11 18.38
CA ASP A 46 -11.55 -7.57 18.29
C ASP A 46 -10.92 -8.04 16.97
N LEU A 47 -11.24 -7.37 15.87
CA LEU A 47 -10.61 -7.62 14.57
C LEU A 47 -9.10 -7.41 14.62
N ILE A 48 -8.64 -6.31 15.25
CA ILE A 48 -7.21 -6.02 15.41
C ILE A 48 -6.53 -7.14 16.22
N ARG A 49 -7.09 -7.55 17.35
CA ARG A 49 -6.54 -8.64 18.18
C ARG A 49 -6.44 -9.96 17.41
N LYS A 50 -7.47 -10.29 16.64
CA LYS A 50 -7.52 -11.49 15.83
C LYS A 50 -6.45 -11.47 14.73
N ASN A 51 -6.37 -10.38 13.98
CA ASN A 51 -5.38 -10.24 12.91
C ASN A 51 -3.95 -10.14 13.46
N ALA A 52 -3.75 -9.54 14.63
CA ALA A 52 -2.48 -9.56 15.35
C ALA A 52 -2.04 -11.00 15.70
N GLY A 53 -2.96 -11.83 16.17
CA GLY A 53 -2.70 -13.26 16.44
C GLY A 53 -2.29 -14.01 15.17
N ILE A 54 -2.99 -13.80 14.06
CA ILE A 54 -2.65 -14.38 12.75
C ILE A 54 -1.26 -13.92 12.31
N MET A 55 -0.98 -12.62 12.38
CA MET A 55 0.32 -12.05 11.99
C MET A 55 1.45 -12.65 12.83
N LYS A 56 1.30 -12.72 14.15
CA LYS A 56 2.29 -13.34 15.04
C LYS A 56 2.58 -14.79 14.68
N SER A 57 1.54 -15.56 14.37
CA SER A 57 1.69 -16.97 13.94
C SER A 57 2.50 -17.06 12.64
N ILE A 58 2.19 -16.24 11.63
CA ILE A 58 2.89 -16.22 10.35
C ILE A 58 4.37 -15.82 10.55
N ILE A 59 4.62 -14.73 11.26
CA ILE A 59 5.99 -14.28 11.55
C ILE A 59 6.77 -15.32 12.33
N GLY A 60 6.12 -16.01 13.29
CA GLY A 60 6.73 -17.12 14.03
C GLY A 60 7.18 -18.27 13.11
N GLU A 61 6.42 -18.59 12.07
CA GLU A 61 6.81 -19.61 11.09
C GLU A 61 7.94 -19.12 10.17
N ILE A 62 7.91 -17.85 9.74
CA ILE A 62 8.98 -17.26 8.92
C ILE A 62 10.31 -17.24 9.70
N LYS A 63 10.29 -16.90 10.99
CA LYS A 63 11.50 -16.87 11.83
C LYS A 63 12.19 -18.22 12.03
N LYS A 64 11.46 -19.31 11.89
CA LYS A 64 12.06 -20.67 11.96
C LYS A 64 12.89 -21.02 10.73
N ARG A 65 12.86 -20.18 9.69
CA ARG A 65 13.57 -20.35 8.43
C ARG A 65 14.54 -19.20 8.21
N ASP A 66 15.59 -19.45 7.49
CA ASP A 66 16.63 -18.43 7.20
C ASP A 66 16.18 -17.51 6.06
N PHE A 67 15.15 -16.70 6.34
CA PHE A 67 14.63 -15.75 5.37
C PHE A 67 15.41 -14.43 5.42
N GLY A 68 16.10 -14.10 4.31
CA GLY A 68 16.91 -12.89 4.15
C GLY A 68 16.24 -11.73 3.42
N GLY A 69 15.02 -11.90 2.90
CA GLY A 69 14.32 -10.93 2.05
C GLY A 69 13.52 -9.86 2.79
N ILE A 70 12.57 -9.26 2.11
CA ILE A 70 11.70 -8.18 2.59
C ILE A 70 10.30 -8.72 2.91
N LEU A 71 9.74 -8.31 4.05
CA LEU A 71 8.33 -8.54 4.39
C LEU A 71 7.49 -7.36 3.89
N LEU A 72 6.51 -7.64 3.02
CA LEU A 72 5.52 -6.67 2.58
C LEU A 72 4.15 -7.04 3.18
N ILE A 73 3.67 -6.22 4.10
CA ILE A 73 2.40 -6.40 4.79
C ILE A 73 1.31 -5.70 3.99
N VAL A 74 0.22 -6.42 3.70
CA VAL A 74 -0.94 -5.91 2.94
C VAL A 74 -2.24 -6.09 3.73
N SER A 75 -2.23 -6.97 4.73
CA SER A 75 -3.38 -7.24 5.61
C SER A 75 -3.77 -6.01 6.42
N ASN A 76 -5.07 -5.77 6.56
CA ASN A 76 -5.61 -4.65 7.35
C ASN A 76 -5.87 -5.04 8.83
N PRO A 77 -5.68 -4.05 9.75
CA PRO A 77 -5.17 -2.69 9.55
C PRO A 77 -3.66 -2.66 9.29
N VAL A 78 -3.27 -2.20 8.08
CA VAL A 78 -1.93 -2.41 7.54
C VAL A 78 -0.83 -1.82 8.40
N ASP A 79 -1.02 -0.62 8.94
CA ASP A 79 0.01 0.08 9.72
C ASP A 79 0.27 -0.65 11.05
N ILE A 80 -0.80 -1.03 11.75
CA ILE A 80 -0.70 -1.78 13.01
C ILE A 80 -0.06 -3.16 12.78
N LEU A 81 -0.47 -3.86 11.72
CA LEU A 81 0.07 -5.19 11.42
C LEU A 81 1.52 -5.12 10.93
N THR A 82 1.91 -4.06 10.24
CA THR A 82 3.32 -3.82 9.89
C THR A 82 4.18 -3.61 11.13
N TYR A 83 3.69 -2.82 12.10
CA TYR A 83 4.39 -2.64 13.38
C TYR A 83 4.52 -3.96 14.16
N ILE A 84 3.45 -4.75 14.22
CA ILE A 84 3.48 -6.06 14.87
C ILE A 84 4.49 -6.98 14.16
N ALA A 85 4.45 -7.03 12.82
CA ALA A 85 5.39 -7.82 12.04
C ALA A 85 6.86 -7.41 12.30
N LEU A 86 7.12 -6.10 12.37
CA LEU A 86 8.46 -5.57 12.69
C LEU A 86 8.91 -6.00 14.09
N LYS A 87 8.06 -5.84 15.11
CA LYS A 87 8.38 -6.20 16.49
C LYS A 87 8.57 -7.71 16.69
N GLU A 88 7.68 -8.50 16.12
CA GLU A 88 7.73 -9.97 16.26
C GLU A 88 8.87 -10.59 15.45
N SER A 89 9.18 -10.05 14.26
CA SER A 89 10.28 -10.58 13.45
C SER A 89 11.65 -10.26 14.04
N GLY A 90 11.81 -9.08 14.62
CA GLY A 90 13.10 -8.55 15.02
C GLY A 90 14.00 -8.17 13.84
N TYR A 91 13.43 -8.09 12.63
CA TYR A 91 14.18 -7.70 11.43
C TYR A 91 14.47 -6.18 11.44
N PRO A 92 15.50 -5.73 10.71
CA PRO A 92 15.73 -4.31 10.49
C PRO A 92 14.50 -3.62 9.90
N ALA A 93 14.24 -2.37 10.30
CA ALA A 93 13.04 -1.64 9.89
C ALA A 93 12.90 -1.50 8.36
N ASN A 94 14.01 -1.40 7.64
CA ASN A 94 14.03 -1.33 6.17
C ASN A 94 13.67 -2.65 5.47
N ARG A 95 13.50 -3.74 6.20
CA ARG A 95 13.07 -5.05 5.68
C ARG A 95 11.61 -5.39 6.00
N VAL A 96 10.90 -4.53 6.72
CA VAL A 96 9.48 -4.74 7.06
C VAL A 96 8.72 -3.49 6.69
N ILE A 97 7.92 -3.58 5.63
CA ILE A 97 7.14 -2.47 5.10
C ILE A 97 5.68 -2.89 4.93
N GLY A 98 4.77 -1.92 5.00
CA GLY A 98 3.36 -2.13 4.66
C GLY A 98 3.02 -1.52 3.32
N SER A 99 1.94 -1.98 2.69
CA SER A 99 1.46 -1.39 1.43
C SER A 99 1.04 0.08 1.58
N GLY A 100 0.73 0.52 2.78
CA GLY A 100 0.41 1.89 3.11
C GLY A 100 -0.71 2.46 2.28
N THR A 101 -0.54 3.71 1.87
CA THR A 101 -1.48 4.45 1.04
C THR A 101 -1.12 4.45 -0.46
N VAL A 102 -0.37 3.44 -0.92
CA VAL A 102 -0.01 3.34 -2.36
C VAL A 102 -1.26 3.19 -3.23
N LEU A 103 -2.24 2.39 -2.79
CA LEU A 103 -3.50 2.24 -3.52
C LEU A 103 -4.34 3.54 -3.47
N ASP A 104 -4.42 4.17 -2.30
CA ASP A 104 -5.19 5.41 -2.13
C ASP A 104 -4.58 6.55 -2.97
N THR A 105 -3.26 6.59 -3.04
CA THR A 105 -2.53 7.47 -3.97
C THR A 105 -2.87 7.16 -5.43
N GLY A 106 -2.99 5.88 -5.79
CA GLY A 106 -3.42 5.48 -7.11
C GLY A 106 -4.83 5.97 -7.45
N ARG A 107 -5.77 5.82 -6.52
CA ARG A 107 -7.14 6.35 -6.63
C ARG A 107 -7.13 7.87 -6.77
N PHE A 108 -6.38 8.54 -5.92
CA PHE A 108 -6.26 10.00 -5.92
C PHE A 108 -5.73 10.54 -7.26
N LYS A 109 -4.70 9.91 -7.80
CA LYS A 109 -4.16 10.27 -9.12
C LYS A 109 -5.16 10.00 -10.24
N TYR A 110 -5.94 8.93 -10.14
CA TYR A 110 -6.99 8.61 -11.10
C TYR A 110 -8.10 9.68 -11.08
N GLU A 111 -8.65 9.99 -9.93
CA GLU A 111 -9.70 11.00 -9.77
C GLU A 111 -9.25 12.39 -10.25
N LEU A 112 -8.00 12.77 -9.93
CA LEU A 112 -7.41 14.01 -10.45
C LEU A 112 -7.24 13.97 -11.97
N GLY A 113 -6.81 12.84 -12.51
CA GLY A 113 -6.67 12.67 -13.96
C GLY A 113 -8.00 12.84 -14.69
N GLU A 114 -9.07 12.20 -14.20
CA GLU A 114 -10.43 12.33 -14.74
C GLU A 114 -10.93 13.79 -14.63
N HIS A 115 -10.76 14.43 -13.48
CA HIS A 115 -11.18 15.81 -13.26
C HIS A 115 -10.49 16.80 -14.23
N LEU A 116 -9.20 16.59 -14.49
CA LEU A 116 -8.37 17.49 -15.31
C LEU A 116 -8.29 17.09 -16.80
N GLY A 117 -8.83 15.92 -17.15
CA GLY A 117 -8.77 15.39 -18.53
C GLY A 117 -7.33 15.06 -18.95
N VAL A 118 -6.53 14.46 -18.04
CA VAL A 118 -5.15 14.03 -18.29
C VAL A 118 -4.94 12.60 -17.82
N ASP A 119 -3.93 11.94 -18.38
CA ASP A 119 -3.53 10.61 -17.91
C ASP A 119 -3.08 10.68 -16.44
N SER A 120 -3.57 9.78 -15.59
CA SER A 120 -3.24 9.72 -14.17
C SER A 120 -1.74 9.53 -13.89
N ARG A 121 -0.98 9.00 -14.85
CA ARG A 121 0.48 8.89 -14.78
C ARG A 121 1.19 10.24 -14.86
N SER A 122 0.54 11.26 -15.41
CA SER A 122 1.04 12.64 -15.47
C SER A 122 0.72 13.44 -14.20
N VAL A 123 -0.04 12.85 -13.26
CA VAL A 123 -0.38 13.47 -11.98
C VAL A 123 0.64 13.05 -10.93
N HIS A 124 1.30 14.01 -10.31
CA HIS A 124 2.20 13.81 -9.17
C HIS A 124 1.47 14.28 -7.91
N ALA A 125 0.90 13.34 -7.18
CA ALA A 125 0.14 13.60 -5.97
C ALA A 125 0.21 12.38 -5.05
N PHE A 126 0.04 12.58 -3.74
CA PHE A 126 0.13 11.52 -2.73
C PHE A 126 -1.02 11.64 -1.73
N ILE A 127 -1.54 10.48 -1.34
CA ILE A 127 -2.24 10.31 -0.07
C ILE A 127 -1.21 9.84 0.94
N ILE A 128 -1.19 10.46 2.11
CA ILE A 128 -0.24 10.19 3.20
C ILE A 128 -0.98 10.01 4.53
N GLY A 129 -0.28 9.62 5.56
CA GLY A 129 -0.88 9.34 6.86
C GLY A 129 -1.22 7.86 7.05
N GLU A 130 -1.97 7.53 8.08
CA GLU A 130 -2.47 6.18 8.34
C GLU A 130 -3.45 5.75 7.24
N HIS A 131 -3.28 4.54 6.70
CA HIS A 131 -4.25 4.01 5.72
C HIS A 131 -5.62 3.82 6.36
N GLY A 132 -6.61 4.56 5.88
CA GLY A 132 -7.99 4.55 6.35
C GLY A 132 -8.55 5.95 6.57
N ASP A 133 -9.46 6.09 7.54
CA ASP A 133 -10.25 7.31 7.74
C ASP A 133 -9.42 8.56 8.12
N SER A 134 -8.20 8.39 8.62
CA SER A 134 -7.27 9.46 9.01
C SER A 134 -6.24 9.83 7.95
N GLU A 135 -6.31 9.24 6.76
CA GLU A 135 -5.43 9.60 5.64
C GLU A 135 -5.59 11.06 5.19
N LEU A 136 -4.56 11.62 4.59
CA LEU A 136 -4.48 13.01 4.16
C LEU A 136 -4.03 13.12 2.69
N ALA A 137 -4.69 13.99 1.94
CA ALA A 137 -4.21 14.36 0.60
C ALA A 137 -3.14 15.45 0.70
N ALA A 138 -1.96 15.20 0.16
CA ALA A 138 -0.84 16.14 0.16
C ALA A 138 -0.99 17.20 -0.96
N TRP A 139 -2.02 18.04 -0.85
CA TRP A 139 -2.39 19.02 -1.87
C TRP A 139 -1.28 20.00 -2.22
N SER A 140 -0.51 20.45 -1.23
CA SER A 140 0.60 21.40 -1.44
C SER A 140 1.68 20.86 -2.38
N ASN A 141 1.80 19.54 -2.49
CA ASN A 141 2.75 18.85 -3.34
C ASN A 141 2.14 18.32 -4.64
N ALA A 142 0.82 18.46 -4.81
CA ALA A 142 0.14 17.97 -6.01
C ALA A 142 0.50 18.82 -7.24
N ARG A 143 0.94 18.16 -8.32
CA ARG A 143 1.39 18.79 -9.56
C ARG A 143 0.98 17.99 -10.78
N VAL A 144 0.79 18.70 -11.89
CA VAL A 144 0.57 18.12 -13.22
C VAL A 144 1.48 18.82 -14.22
N GLY A 145 2.31 18.07 -14.93
CA GLY A 145 3.25 18.64 -15.89
C GLY A 145 4.23 19.66 -15.27
N GLY A 146 4.53 19.52 -13.97
CA GLY A 146 5.40 20.43 -13.22
C GLY A 146 4.68 21.64 -12.61
N LEU A 147 3.45 21.94 -13.02
CA LEU A 147 2.64 23.03 -12.46
C LEU A 147 1.95 22.61 -11.16
N PRO A 148 1.81 23.50 -10.16
CA PRO A 148 0.93 23.28 -9.03
C PRO A 148 -0.48 22.92 -9.48
N ILE A 149 -1.17 22.07 -8.71
CA ILE A 149 -2.48 21.55 -9.11
C ILE A 149 -3.51 22.67 -9.36
N ASN A 150 -3.51 23.71 -8.53
CA ASN A 150 -4.45 24.82 -8.68
C ASN A 150 -4.21 25.59 -9.97
N ASP A 151 -2.95 25.91 -10.29
CA ASP A 151 -2.59 26.62 -11.53
C ASP A 151 -2.98 25.80 -12.76
N PHE A 152 -2.79 24.47 -12.69
CA PHE A 152 -3.21 23.58 -13.78
C PHE A 152 -4.74 23.51 -13.91
N CYS A 153 -5.47 23.48 -12.79
CA CYS A 153 -6.94 23.54 -12.77
C CYS A 153 -7.44 24.79 -13.49
N GLU A 154 -6.89 25.95 -13.19
CA GLU A 154 -7.26 27.23 -13.82
C GLU A 154 -7.03 27.22 -15.34
N LEU A 155 -5.89 26.68 -15.79
CA LEU A 155 -5.61 26.50 -17.23
C LEU A 155 -6.65 25.58 -17.92
N ARG A 156 -7.30 24.69 -17.18
CA ARG A 156 -8.35 23.80 -17.68
C ARG A 156 -9.76 24.36 -17.48
N GLY A 157 -9.90 25.59 -16.96
CA GLY A 157 -11.17 26.25 -16.72
C GLY A 157 -11.89 25.82 -15.42
N HIS A 158 -11.18 25.19 -14.50
CA HIS A 158 -11.69 24.81 -13.19
C HIS A 158 -11.27 25.82 -12.13
N PHE A 159 -12.17 26.65 -11.65
CA PHE A 159 -11.88 27.74 -10.71
C PHE A 159 -12.38 27.49 -9.29
N ASN A 160 -13.23 26.48 -9.07
CA ASN A 160 -13.75 26.13 -7.76
C ASN A 160 -12.88 25.02 -7.11
N HIS A 161 -11.64 25.37 -6.77
CA HIS A 161 -10.63 24.41 -6.28
C HIS A 161 -11.05 23.73 -4.99
N GLU A 162 -11.52 24.48 -4.00
CA GLU A 162 -11.82 23.95 -2.66
C GLU A 162 -12.92 22.89 -2.71
N GLU A 163 -14.01 23.16 -3.40
CA GLU A 163 -15.12 22.22 -3.55
C GLU A 163 -14.69 20.95 -4.33
N SER A 164 -13.95 21.16 -5.44
CA SER A 164 -13.46 20.06 -6.27
C SER A 164 -12.49 19.16 -5.50
N MET A 165 -11.54 19.75 -4.77
CA MET A 165 -10.59 19.02 -3.93
C MET A 165 -11.29 18.22 -2.85
N LYS A 166 -12.28 18.80 -2.18
CA LYS A 166 -13.07 18.11 -1.17
C LYS A 166 -13.81 16.92 -1.75
N LYS A 167 -14.50 17.08 -2.88
CA LYS A 167 -15.23 15.99 -3.57
C LYS A 167 -14.31 14.86 -3.99
N ILE A 168 -13.16 15.19 -4.59
CA ILE A 168 -12.16 14.20 -5.02
C ILE A 168 -11.64 13.41 -3.83
N PHE A 169 -11.26 14.08 -2.75
CA PHE A 169 -10.73 13.41 -1.56
C PHE A 169 -11.78 12.52 -0.88
N GLU A 170 -13.02 12.98 -0.77
CA GLU A 170 -14.13 12.17 -0.26
C GLU A 170 -14.39 10.94 -1.14
N SER A 171 -14.31 11.07 -2.47
CA SER A 171 -14.42 9.93 -3.40
C SER A 171 -13.31 8.91 -3.17
N VAL A 172 -12.07 9.34 -2.98
CA VAL A 172 -10.93 8.46 -2.68
C VAL A 172 -11.18 7.68 -1.40
N LYS A 173 -11.54 8.34 -0.30
CA LYS A 173 -11.83 7.70 1.00
C LYS A 173 -12.98 6.69 0.92
N ASN A 174 -14.02 7.02 0.18
CA ASN A 174 -15.22 6.17 0.08
C ASN A 174 -15.07 5.03 -0.93
N SER A 175 -14.09 5.07 -1.83
CA SER A 175 -13.92 4.10 -2.92
C SER A 175 -13.92 2.65 -2.44
N ALA A 176 -13.22 2.35 -1.33
CA ALA A 176 -13.16 1.00 -0.78
C ALA A 176 -14.53 0.52 -0.30
N TYR A 177 -15.27 1.38 0.40
CA TYR A 177 -16.61 1.06 0.91
C TYR A 177 -17.60 0.79 -0.23
N GLU A 178 -17.57 1.60 -1.28
CA GLU A 178 -18.42 1.40 -2.45
C GLU A 178 -18.10 0.10 -3.19
N ILE A 179 -16.83 -0.21 -3.39
CA ILE A 179 -16.40 -1.46 -4.03
C ILE A 179 -16.85 -2.67 -3.20
N ILE A 180 -16.65 -2.63 -1.88
CA ILE A 180 -17.04 -3.71 -0.97
C ILE A 180 -18.57 -3.88 -0.94
N ALA A 181 -19.33 -2.80 -0.92
CA ALA A 181 -20.79 -2.86 -0.96
C ALA A 181 -21.33 -3.56 -2.22
N ARG A 182 -20.64 -3.42 -3.35
CA ARG A 182 -21.07 -4.00 -4.64
C ARG A 182 -20.56 -5.41 -4.90
N LYS A 183 -19.36 -5.75 -4.47
CA LYS A 183 -18.73 -7.06 -4.78
C LYS A 183 -18.08 -7.75 -3.58
N HIS A 184 -18.37 -7.29 -2.37
CA HIS A 184 -17.99 -7.89 -1.08
C HIS A 184 -16.50 -7.93 -0.77
N ALA A 185 -15.63 -7.51 -1.68
CA ALA A 185 -14.19 -7.42 -1.46
C ALA A 185 -13.50 -6.52 -2.49
N THR A 186 -12.25 -6.13 -2.22
CA THR A 186 -11.37 -5.45 -3.18
C THR A 186 -10.16 -6.35 -3.46
N TYR A 187 -9.74 -6.51 -4.72
CA TYR A 187 -8.53 -7.28 -5.07
C TYR A 187 -7.72 -6.68 -6.20
N TYR A 188 -8.34 -6.12 -7.23
CA TYR A 188 -7.61 -5.72 -8.44
C TYR A 188 -6.70 -4.52 -8.20
N GLY A 189 -7.23 -3.46 -7.59
CA GLY A 189 -6.46 -2.25 -7.30
C GLY A 189 -5.30 -2.53 -6.34
N ILE A 190 -5.56 -3.27 -5.25
CA ILE A 190 -4.51 -3.63 -4.31
C ILE A 190 -3.47 -4.58 -4.93
N ALA A 191 -3.88 -5.50 -5.80
CA ALA A 191 -2.94 -6.36 -6.52
C ALA A 191 -1.99 -5.52 -7.39
N MET A 192 -2.49 -4.52 -8.10
CA MET A 192 -1.67 -3.61 -8.90
C MET A 192 -0.72 -2.77 -8.03
N ALA A 193 -1.17 -2.29 -6.87
CA ALA A 193 -0.34 -1.58 -5.91
C ALA A 193 0.80 -2.47 -5.38
N VAL A 194 0.49 -3.72 -5.00
CA VAL A 194 1.50 -4.71 -4.56
C VAL A 194 2.51 -5.00 -5.67
N VAL A 195 2.05 -5.23 -6.90
CA VAL A 195 2.94 -5.41 -8.06
C VAL A 195 3.87 -4.21 -8.25
N ARG A 196 3.34 -2.98 -8.10
CA ARG A 196 4.14 -1.75 -8.20
C ARG A 196 5.22 -1.67 -7.13
N ILE A 197 4.88 -2.00 -5.87
CA ILE A 197 5.84 -2.02 -4.76
C ILE A 197 6.91 -3.10 -5.00
N CYS A 198 6.50 -4.33 -5.32
CA CYS A 198 7.42 -5.43 -5.58
C CYS A 198 8.35 -5.12 -6.77
N ALA A 199 7.83 -4.53 -7.85
CA ALA A 199 8.64 -4.13 -8.99
C ALA A 199 9.70 -3.09 -8.62
N ALA A 200 9.34 -2.08 -7.81
CA ALA A 200 10.28 -1.08 -7.32
C ALA A 200 11.42 -1.70 -6.50
N ILE A 201 11.10 -2.67 -5.65
CA ILE A 201 12.08 -3.39 -4.82
C ILE A 201 12.99 -4.25 -5.70
N VAL A 202 12.42 -5.13 -6.52
CA VAL A 202 13.19 -6.10 -7.32
C VAL A 202 14.08 -5.41 -8.35
N ARG A 203 13.60 -4.31 -8.93
CA ARG A 203 14.36 -3.54 -9.94
C ARG A 203 15.29 -2.49 -9.33
N ASN A 204 15.25 -2.31 -8.01
CA ASN A 204 15.99 -1.25 -7.32
C ASN A 204 15.75 0.14 -7.94
N GLU A 205 14.47 0.48 -8.18
CA GLU A 205 14.10 1.66 -8.96
C GLU A 205 14.35 2.99 -8.26
N GLN A 206 14.62 3.01 -6.95
CA GLN A 206 14.72 4.23 -6.14
C GLN A 206 13.49 5.15 -6.29
N SER A 207 12.31 4.55 -6.48
CA SER A 207 11.03 5.26 -6.59
C SER A 207 10.56 5.70 -5.21
N ILE A 208 9.88 6.85 -5.13
CA ILE A 208 9.21 7.31 -3.92
C ILE A 208 7.78 6.75 -3.93
N LEU A 209 7.42 5.95 -2.91
CA LEU A 209 6.10 5.36 -2.74
C LEU A 209 5.61 5.59 -1.30
N PRO A 210 4.32 5.89 -1.10
CA PRO A 210 3.76 6.09 0.25
C PRO A 210 3.45 4.73 0.92
N VAL A 211 4.51 3.99 1.27
CA VAL A 211 4.46 2.71 1.98
C VAL A 211 4.54 2.91 3.49
N SER A 212 3.99 2.00 4.30
CA SER A 212 4.16 2.03 5.75
C SER A 212 5.59 1.67 6.14
N SER A 213 6.26 2.53 6.89
CA SER A 213 7.58 2.25 7.45
C SER A 213 7.73 2.88 8.84
N LEU A 214 8.63 2.32 9.66
CA LEU A 214 8.87 2.87 10.99
C LEU A 214 9.52 4.25 10.91
N MET A 215 8.88 5.23 11.53
CA MET A 215 9.42 6.58 11.72
C MET A 215 10.20 6.65 13.05
N THR A 216 11.37 7.24 12.99
CA THR A 216 12.27 7.41 14.14
C THR A 216 12.75 8.86 14.22
N GLY A 217 11.81 9.79 14.39
CA GLY A 217 12.04 11.22 14.47
C GLY A 217 11.78 12.01 13.17
N GLN A 218 11.52 11.35 12.03
CA GLN A 218 11.11 12.05 10.81
C GLN A 218 9.77 12.76 11.05
N TYR A 219 9.66 13.99 10.55
CA TYR A 219 8.48 14.85 10.75
C TYR A 219 8.15 15.14 12.23
N GLY A 220 9.09 14.95 13.16
CA GLY A 220 8.84 15.08 14.60
C GLY A 220 8.00 13.94 15.18
N LEU A 221 7.89 12.82 14.49
CA LEU A 221 7.11 11.65 14.90
C LEU A 221 8.04 10.56 15.42
N ASP A 222 7.91 10.22 16.69
CA ASP A 222 8.57 9.08 17.29
C ASP A 222 7.61 7.88 17.36
N LEU A 223 8.05 6.70 16.92
CA LEU A 223 7.29 5.46 16.92
C LEU A 223 5.99 5.50 16.10
N SER A 224 5.97 6.20 14.98
CA SER A 224 4.84 6.18 14.04
C SER A 224 5.19 5.34 12.81
N LEU A 225 4.19 4.69 12.23
CA LEU A 225 4.26 4.02 10.91
C LEU A 225 3.53 4.87 9.87
N ILE A 226 3.93 6.14 9.74
CA ILE A 226 3.33 7.09 8.81
C ILE A 226 4.30 7.39 7.65
N HIS A 227 3.75 7.59 6.50
CA HIS A 227 4.33 7.47 5.18
C HIS A 227 4.98 8.73 4.64
N ILE A 228 6.13 8.67 4.25
CA ILE A 228 6.79 8.76 2.94
C ILE A 228 8.16 8.14 3.13
N SER A 229 8.39 6.95 2.65
CA SER A 229 9.75 6.41 2.66
C SER A 229 10.25 6.32 1.22
N GLU A 230 11.48 6.73 1.02
CA GLU A 230 12.22 6.26 -0.13
C GLU A 230 12.24 4.73 -0.09
N PRO A 231 12.02 4.04 -1.22
CA PRO A 231 12.17 2.60 -1.25
C PRO A 231 13.60 2.25 -0.91
N THR A 232 13.68 1.40 0.05
CA THR A 232 14.83 0.67 0.57
C THR A 232 16.13 0.84 -0.22
N ARG A 233 17.11 1.50 0.38
CA ARG A 233 18.52 1.26 0.01
C ARG A 233 18.78 -0.23 0.21
N ARG A 234 19.25 -0.91 -0.83
CA ARG A 234 19.81 -2.24 -0.72
C ARG A 234 20.71 -2.29 0.50
N VAL A 235 20.40 -3.17 1.44
CA VAL A 235 21.41 -3.62 2.39
C VAL A 235 22.31 -4.55 1.58
N VAL A 236 23.50 -4.08 1.25
CA VAL A 236 24.60 -4.90 0.73
C VAL A 236 25.17 -5.68 1.90
#